data_35a02600eb1cf0d07e31d345b5a14687
#
_entry.id   35a02600eb1cf0d07e31d345b5a14687
#
_cell.length_a   1.000
_cell.length_b   1.000
_cell.length_c   1.000
_cell.angle_alpha   90.00
_cell.angle_beta   90.00
_cell.angle_gamma   90.00
#
_symmetry.space_group_name_H-M   'P 1'
#
loop_
_entity.id
_entity.type
_entity.pdbx_description
1 polymer ?
#
loop_
_entity_poly.entity_id
_entity_poly.type
_entity_poly.pdbx_seq_one_letter_code
_entity_poly.pdbx_strand_id
1 'polypeptide(L)'
;MIDPGLDGKAVLVVGGTGGIGNGIAHAFLAQGARVHVTGTRDAADDYHDLPASDLDGLEYHRLDVRDNAAVSRLYIGEAPLDVLVNCMGIVRYGRAEYDPEVFAAAVDVNLIGAMRCSMRFHEDLTMTKGSIINVGSASCFIATPGQPAYSASKGGLLTLTKSLADAWGRDGVRVNGIAPGFVDTRLTQRTIGNAEAYDHSLRSIPLRRWGTPAEMGGVVVFLASSQASYLTGQMVIADGGLTLR
;
A
#
# COMPACT_ATOMS: atom_id res chain seq x y z
N MET A 1 -1.63 21.85 16.43
CA MET A 1 -1.64 20.52 15.78
C MET A 1 -0.63 19.64 16.49
N ILE A 2 -0.94 18.36 16.67
CA ILE A 2 0.02 17.40 17.25
C ILE A 2 1.02 17.05 16.16
N ASP A 3 2.32 17.20 16.45
CA ASP A 3 3.40 16.85 15.54
C ASP A 3 3.42 15.32 15.31
N PRO A 4 3.27 14.80 14.09
CA PRO A 4 3.37 13.37 13.82
C PRO A 4 4.79 12.81 13.95
N GLY A 5 5.82 13.67 14.03
CA GLY A 5 7.23 13.27 14.16
C GLY A 5 7.78 12.64 12.87
N LEU A 6 7.36 13.12 11.71
CA LEU A 6 7.76 12.59 10.40
C LEU A 6 8.68 13.51 9.61
N ASP A 7 8.96 14.72 10.10
CA ASP A 7 9.87 15.66 9.46
C ASP A 7 11.28 15.06 9.34
N GLY A 8 11.88 15.14 8.16
CA GLY A 8 13.17 14.55 7.81
C GLY A 8 13.26 13.02 7.81
N LYS A 9 12.19 12.29 8.11
CA LYS A 9 12.14 10.83 8.11
C LYS A 9 12.27 10.24 6.70
N ALA A 10 12.98 9.12 6.58
CA ALA A 10 13.10 8.38 5.33
C ALA A 10 11.89 7.44 5.15
N VAL A 11 11.12 7.64 4.09
CA VAL A 11 9.92 6.87 3.79
C VAL A 11 10.04 6.22 2.41
N LEU A 12 9.77 4.93 2.32
CA LEU A 12 9.69 4.21 1.06
C LEU A 12 8.25 3.75 0.80
N VAL A 13 7.65 4.20 -0.31
CA VAL A 13 6.35 3.73 -0.78
C VAL A 13 6.54 2.82 -1.99
N VAL A 14 6.48 1.51 -1.78
CA VAL A 14 6.56 0.52 -2.86
C VAL A 14 5.25 0.51 -3.65
N GLY A 15 5.32 0.85 -4.95
CA GLY A 15 4.13 1.11 -5.75
C GLY A 15 3.58 2.53 -5.58
N GLY A 16 4.45 3.49 -5.25
CA GLY A 16 4.10 4.89 -4.98
C GLY A 16 3.91 5.78 -6.22
N THR A 17 4.02 5.23 -7.43
CA THR A 17 3.95 6.02 -8.68
C THR A 17 2.54 6.33 -9.15
N GLY A 18 1.49 5.94 -8.44
CA GLY A 18 0.12 6.26 -8.86
C GLY A 18 -0.94 5.83 -7.86
N GLY A 19 -2.15 6.33 -8.04
CA GLY A 19 -3.32 5.98 -7.24
C GLY A 19 -3.11 6.15 -5.74
N ILE A 20 -3.48 5.14 -4.95
CA ILE A 20 -3.35 5.18 -3.48
C ILE A 20 -1.90 5.41 -3.05
N GLY A 21 -0.93 4.73 -3.70
CA GLY A 21 0.47 4.87 -3.34
C GLY A 21 1.01 6.29 -3.54
N ASN A 22 0.60 6.96 -4.61
CA ASN A 22 0.97 8.34 -4.87
C ASN A 22 0.34 9.31 -3.85
N GLY A 23 -0.95 9.13 -3.53
CA GLY A 23 -1.59 9.92 -2.47
C GLY A 23 -0.94 9.71 -1.09
N ILE A 24 -0.46 8.50 -0.79
CA ILE A 24 0.30 8.21 0.43
C ILE A 24 1.65 8.93 0.40
N ALA A 25 2.38 8.86 -0.74
CA ALA A 25 3.68 9.51 -0.89
C ALA A 25 3.59 11.02 -0.64
N HIS A 26 2.62 11.69 -1.29
CA HIS A 26 2.38 13.12 -1.07
C HIS A 26 1.91 13.47 0.34
N ALA A 27 1.16 12.58 1.00
CA ALA A 27 0.79 12.79 2.40
C ALA A 27 2.02 12.79 3.33
N PHE A 28 3.01 11.94 3.08
CA PHE A 28 4.30 11.98 3.81
C PHE A 28 5.15 13.19 3.43
N LEU A 29 5.22 13.53 2.13
CA LEU A 29 5.95 14.71 1.66
C LEU A 29 5.43 15.98 2.35
N ALA A 30 4.11 16.11 2.51
CA ALA A 30 3.47 17.22 3.21
C ALA A 30 3.81 17.28 4.72
N GLN A 31 4.33 16.20 5.30
CA GLN A 31 4.83 16.17 6.68
C GLN A 31 6.35 16.42 6.78
N GLY A 32 7.00 16.83 5.70
CA GLY A 32 8.44 17.08 5.66
C GLY A 32 9.31 15.82 5.54
N ALA A 33 8.74 14.66 5.27
CA ALA A 33 9.50 13.43 5.07
C ALA A 33 10.26 13.44 3.74
N ARG A 34 11.39 12.72 3.68
CA ARG A 34 12.09 12.37 2.44
C ARG A 34 11.43 11.11 1.89
N VAL A 35 10.80 11.23 0.72
CA VAL A 35 9.94 10.17 0.21
C VAL A 35 10.51 9.54 -1.05
N HIS A 36 10.81 8.26 -0.96
CA HIS A 36 11.19 7.40 -2.06
C HIS A 36 9.97 6.61 -2.55
N VAL A 37 9.82 6.49 -3.85
CA VAL A 37 8.73 5.72 -4.46
C VAL A 37 9.28 4.71 -5.46
N THR A 38 8.61 3.57 -5.60
CA THR A 38 8.99 2.60 -6.63
C THR A 38 7.90 2.39 -7.67
N GLY A 39 8.33 2.07 -8.87
CA GLY A 39 7.49 1.64 -9.99
C GLY A 39 8.24 0.72 -10.94
N THR A 40 7.56 0.18 -11.95
CA THR A 40 8.13 -0.82 -12.85
C THR A 40 8.66 -0.25 -14.18
N ARG A 41 8.41 1.03 -14.46
CA ARG A 41 8.91 1.70 -15.68
C ARG A 41 10.37 2.09 -15.51
N ASP A 42 11.06 2.37 -16.64
CA ASP A 42 12.49 2.63 -16.62
C ASP A 42 12.85 3.95 -15.95
N ALA A 43 12.04 4.99 -16.14
CA ALA A 43 12.29 6.32 -15.59
C ALA A 43 11.04 6.95 -14.95
N ALA A 44 11.24 7.97 -14.11
CA ALA A 44 10.17 8.78 -13.53
C ALA A 44 9.31 9.46 -14.61
N ASP A 45 9.95 9.98 -15.65
CA ASP A 45 9.29 10.68 -16.75
C ASP A 45 8.25 9.81 -17.48
N ASP A 46 8.42 8.49 -17.46
CA ASP A 46 7.45 7.55 -18.04
C ASP A 46 6.07 7.58 -17.35
N TYR A 47 5.97 8.24 -16.20
CA TYR A 47 4.74 8.37 -15.43
C TYR A 47 4.05 9.73 -15.61
N HIS A 48 4.73 10.72 -16.23
CA HIS A 48 4.26 12.10 -16.33
C HIS A 48 2.85 12.24 -16.93
N ASP A 49 2.53 11.45 -17.96
CA ASP A 49 1.23 11.53 -18.65
C ASP A 49 0.16 10.60 -18.04
N LEU A 50 0.45 9.95 -16.92
CA LEU A 50 -0.51 9.06 -16.30
C LEU A 50 -1.44 9.80 -15.33
N PRO A 51 -2.76 9.57 -15.42
CA PRO A 51 -3.70 10.12 -14.46
C PRO A 51 -3.35 9.72 -13.03
N ALA A 52 -3.44 10.66 -12.08
CA ALA A 52 -3.16 10.45 -10.67
C ALA A 52 -1.74 9.89 -10.39
N SER A 53 -0.77 10.36 -11.18
CA SER A 53 0.66 10.11 -11.00
C SER A 53 1.38 11.45 -10.99
N ASP A 54 1.84 11.86 -9.82
CA ASP A 54 2.64 13.06 -9.62
C ASP A 54 3.90 12.63 -8.85
N LEU A 55 5.07 12.83 -9.45
CA LEU A 55 6.35 12.46 -8.85
C LEU A 55 7.17 13.68 -8.40
N ASP A 56 6.60 14.88 -8.42
CA ASP A 56 7.28 16.09 -7.98
C ASP A 56 7.64 15.99 -6.49
N GLY A 57 8.91 16.22 -6.19
CA GLY A 57 9.44 16.12 -4.83
C GLY A 57 9.64 14.70 -4.33
N LEU A 58 9.40 13.67 -5.14
CA LEU A 58 9.59 12.26 -4.81
C LEU A 58 10.84 11.68 -5.48
N GLU A 59 11.57 10.83 -4.78
CA GLU A 59 12.72 10.12 -5.32
C GLU A 59 12.28 8.78 -5.93
N TYR A 60 12.38 8.66 -7.24
CA TYR A 60 11.94 7.48 -7.98
C TYR A 60 13.02 6.39 -8.03
N HIS A 61 12.60 5.13 -7.82
CA HIS A 61 13.42 3.93 -8.03
C HIS A 61 12.65 2.91 -8.86
N ARG A 62 13.29 2.38 -9.91
CA ARG A 62 12.72 1.26 -10.64
C ARG A 62 12.78 -0.01 -9.82
N LEU A 63 11.65 -0.68 -9.64
CA LEU A 63 11.56 -1.95 -8.93
C LEU A 63 10.41 -2.82 -9.44
N ASP A 64 10.72 -4.06 -9.81
CA ASP A 64 9.74 -5.15 -9.89
C ASP A 64 9.92 -6.02 -8.64
N VAL A 65 8.92 -6.06 -7.78
CA VAL A 65 8.96 -6.82 -6.50
C VAL A 65 9.00 -8.34 -6.69
N ARG A 66 8.81 -8.84 -7.93
CA ARG A 66 8.98 -10.24 -8.29
C ARG A 66 10.45 -10.62 -8.45
N ASP A 67 11.30 -9.66 -8.79
CA ASP A 67 12.75 -9.85 -8.85
C ASP A 67 13.37 -9.71 -7.45
N ASN A 68 13.59 -10.85 -6.80
CA ASN A 68 14.20 -10.89 -5.47
C ASN A 68 15.60 -10.29 -5.45
N ALA A 69 16.36 -10.41 -6.54
CA ALA A 69 17.70 -9.83 -6.61
C ALA A 69 17.63 -8.29 -6.73
N ALA A 70 16.65 -7.74 -7.47
CA ALA A 70 16.41 -6.30 -7.53
C ALA A 70 15.97 -5.76 -6.17
N VAL A 71 15.04 -6.44 -5.48
CA VAL A 71 14.61 -6.06 -4.12
C VAL A 71 15.81 -6.05 -3.17
N SER A 72 16.64 -7.09 -3.16
CA SER A 72 17.80 -7.18 -2.26
C SER A 72 18.86 -6.09 -2.51
N ARG A 73 18.98 -5.60 -3.75
CA ARG A 73 19.91 -4.55 -4.12
C ARG A 73 19.32 -3.14 -4.07
N LEU A 74 18.04 -3.01 -3.74
CA LEU A 74 17.42 -1.68 -3.69
C LEU A 74 18.13 -0.82 -2.63
N TYR A 75 18.65 0.32 -3.08
CA TYR A 75 19.32 1.32 -2.26
C TYR A 75 18.53 2.63 -2.33
N ILE A 76 18.23 3.22 -1.20
CA ILE A 76 17.45 4.45 -1.05
C ILE A 76 18.21 5.57 -0.33
N GLY A 77 19.54 5.51 -0.33
CA GLY A 77 20.40 6.47 0.34
C GLY A 77 21.08 5.91 1.58
N GLU A 78 21.93 6.73 2.22
CA GLU A 78 22.76 6.30 3.35
C GLU A 78 21.99 6.25 4.69
N ALA A 79 20.92 7.04 4.82
CA ALA A 79 20.12 7.05 6.04
C ALA A 79 19.24 5.79 6.11
N PRO A 80 19.15 5.15 7.29
CA PRO A 80 18.28 3.99 7.46
C PRO A 80 16.82 4.39 7.27
N LEU A 81 16.00 3.43 6.78
CA LEU A 81 14.59 3.64 6.54
C LEU A 81 13.79 3.75 7.85
N ASP A 82 12.92 4.76 7.95
CA ASP A 82 12.01 4.94 9.09
C ASP A 82 10.63 4.31 8.81
N VAL A 83 10.13 4.40 7.58
CA VAL A 83 8.80 3.91 7.23
C VAL A 83 8.81 3.17 5.89
N LEU A 84 8.33 1.94 5.89
CA LEU A 84 8.05 1.15 4.68
C LEU A 84 6.55 1.07 4.45
N VAL A 85 6.08 1.49 3.27
CA VAL A 85 4.69 1.30 2.83
C VAL A 85 4.65 0.30 1.67
N ASN A 86 4.06 -0.86 1.89
CA ASN A 86 3.81 -1.86 0.85
C ASN A 86 2.47 -1.56 0.17
N CYS A 87 2.47 -0.77 -0.92
CA CYS A 87 1.29 -0.36 -1.67
C CYS A 87 1.22 -0.99 -3.08
N MET A 88 2.15 -1.88 -3.41
CA MET A 88 2.09 -2.60 -4.67
C MET A 88 0.86 -3.52 -4.74
N GLY A 89 0.31 -3.68 -5.95
CA GLY A 89 -0.78 -4.62 -6.14
C GLY A 89 -1.24 -4.70 -7.59
N ILE A 90 -1.64 -5.90 -7.97
CA ILE A 90 -2.31 -6.17 -9.25
C ILE A 90 -3.62 -6.91 -8.99
N VAL A 91 -4.60 -6.66 -9.86
CA VAL A 91 -5.85 -7.40 -9.95
C VAL A 91 -6.09 -7.73 -11.42
N ARG A 92 -6.71 -8.88 -11.68
CA ARG A 92 -7.10 -9.29 -13.04
C ARG A 92 -8.60 -9.46 -13.11
N TYR A 93 -9.22 -8.80 -14.07
CA TYR A 93 -10.67 -8.81 -14.28
C TYR A 93 -11.09 -9.88 -15.30
N GLY A 94 -12.39 -10.05 -15.49
CA GLY A 94 -12.95 -10.97 -16.49
C GLY A 94 -12.75 -12.44 -16.14
N ARG A 95 -12.69 -12.79 -14.85
CA ARG A 95 -12.45 -14.14 -14.33
C ARG A 95 -11.05 -14.71 -14.68
N ALA A 96 -10.11 -13.87 -15.12
CA ALA A 96 -8.76 -14.31 -15.45
C ALA A 96 -8.02 -14.91 -14.23
N GLU A 97 -8.37 -14.50 -13.01
CA GLU A 97 -7.73 -15.01 -11.78
C GLU A 97 -8.12 -16.45 -11.40
N TYR A 98 -9.00 -17.09 -12.18
CA TYR A 98 -9.26 -18.53 -12.06
C TYR A 98 -8.23 -19.39 -12.81
N ASP A 99 -7.35 -18.75 -13.60
CA ASP A 99 -6.17 -19.39 -14.16
C ASP A 99 -5.08 -19.50 -13.08
N PRO A 100 -4.49 -20.70 -12.85
CA PRO A 100 -3.48 -20.90 -11.81
C PRO A 100 -2.22 -20.04 -11.96
N GLU A 101 -1.78 -19.74 -13.19
CA GLU A 101 -0.59 -18.91 -13.43
C GLU A 101 -0.89 -17.44 -13.13
N VAL A 102 -2.06 -16.95 -13.50
CA VAL A 102 -2.53 -15.60 -13.17
C VAL A 102 -2.74 -15.46 -11.67
N PHE A 103 -3.27 -16.51 -11.02
CA PHE A 103 -3.40 -16.57 -9.57
C PHE A 103 -2.03 -16.44 -8.88
N ALA A 104 -1.07 -17.27 -9.29
CA ALA A 104 0.27 -17.26 -8.72
C ALA A 104 0.97 -15.90 -8.90
N ALA A 105 0.84 -15.28 -10.09
CA ALA A 105 1.40 -13.95 -10.36
C ALA A 105 0.80 -12.86 -9.46
N ALA A 106 -0.50 -12.91 -9.17
CA ALA A 106 -1.14 -11.96 -8.27
C ALA A 106 -0.64 -12.14 -6.82
N VAL A 107 -0.52 -13.38 -6.35
CA VAL A 107 0.03 -13.69 -5.02
C VAL A 107 1.49 -13.25 -4.91
N ASP A 108 2.30 -13.49 -5.96
CA ASP A 108 3.73 -13.12 -5.97
C ASP A 108 3.90 -11.59 -5.81
N VAL A 109 3.14 -10.78 -6.55
CA VAL A 109 3.20 -9.31 -6.41
C VAL A 109 2.63 -8.84 -5.06
N ASN A 110 1.38 -9.24 -4.75
CA ASN A 110 0.61 -8.61 -3.70
C ASN A 110 1.00 -9.07 -2.29
N LEU A 111 1.53 -10.27 -2.14
CA LEU A 111 1.85 -10.89 -0.86
C LEU A 111 3.35 -11.17 -0.71
N ILE A 112 3.93 -11.95 -1.65
CA ILE A 112 5.34 -12.32 -1.56
C ILE A 112 6.24 -11.09 -1.75
N GLY A 113 5.87 -10.18 -2.67
CA GLY A 113 6.55 -8.90 -2.85
C GLY A 113 6.60 -8.05 -1.59
N ALA A 114 5.48 -7.98 -0.84
CA ALA A 114 5.43 -7.28 0.45
C ALA A 114 6.37 -7.93 1.49
N MET A 115 6.43 -9.26 1.54
CA MET A 115 7.37 -9.97 2.42
C MET A 115 8.82 -9.70 2.02
N ARG A 116 9.15 -9.76 0.72
CA ARG A 116 10.52 -9.46 0.23
C ARG A 116 10.97 -8.05 0.63
N CYS A 117 10.13 -7.03 0.41
CA CYS A 117 10.44 -5.65 0.78
C CYS A 117 10.58 -5.49 2.31
N SER A 118 9.70 -6.13 3.08
CA SER A 118 9.76 -6.10 4.54
C SER A 118 11.07 -6.70 5.07
N MET A 119 11.51 -7.83 4.51
CA MET A 119 12.79 -8.46 4.89
C MET A 119 14.00 -7.61 4.46
N ARG A 120 13.96 -6.99 3.26
CA ARG A 120 15.05 -6.13 2.78
C ARG A 120 15.34 -4.97 3.72
N PHE A 121 14.31 -4.37 4.30
CA PHE A 121 14.43 -3.18 5.14
C PHE A 121 14.27 -3.46 6.65
N HIS A 122 14.22 -4.73 7.06
CA HIS A 122 14.04 -5.08 8.48
C HIS A 122 15.17 -4.53 9.37
N GLU A 123 16.42 -4.60 8.93
CA GLU A 123 17.57 -4.09 9.69
C GLU A 123 17.49 -2.57 9.86
N ASP A 124 17.21 -1.83 8.80
CA ASP A 124 17.03 -0.38 8.84
C ASP A 124 15.91 0.01 9.82
N LEU A 125 14.74 -0.66 9.68
CA LEU A 125 13.58 -0.41 10.54
C LEU A 125 13.83 -0.78 12.01
N THR A 126 14.66 -1.78 12.27
CA THR A 126 15.09 -2.12 13.64
C THR A 126 15.95 -0.99 14.23
N MET A 127 16.90 -0.46 13.45
CA MET A 127 17.76 0.67 13.87
C MET A 127 16.95 1.92 14.20
N THR A 128 15.93 2.24 13.39
CA THR A 128 15.09 3.43 13.56
C THR A 128 13.91 3.24 14.52
N LYS A 129 13.62 2.00 14.94
CA LYS A 129 12.36 1.59 15.61
C LYS A 129 11.16 2.00 14.77
N GLY A 130 11.26 1.74 13.49
CA GLY A 130 10.40 2.24 12.44
C GLY A 130 9.04 1.54 12.32
N SER A 131 8.41 1.75 11.18
CA SER A 131 7.06 1.25 10.94
C SER A 131 6.90 0.67 9.53
N ILE A 132 6.17 -0.46 9.43
CA ILE A 132 5.70 -1.03 8.17
C ILE A 132 4.19 -0.82 8.07
N ILE A 133 3.72 -0.30 6.93
CA ILE A 133 2.31 -0.16 6.63
C ILE A 133 1.97 -0.95 5.36
N ASN A 134 1.15 -1.98 5.51
CA ASN A 134 0.70 -2.81 4.40
C ASN A 134 -0.65 -2.30 3.86
N VAL A 135 -0.74 -2.07 2.55
CA VAL A 135 -2.01 -1.68 1.92
C VAL A 135 -2.77 -2.92 1.50
N GLY A 136 -3.71 -3.30 2.35
CA GLY A 136 -4.66 -4.38 2.14
C GLY A 136 -5.80 -4.00 1.18
N SER A 137 -7.01 -4.43 1.51
CA SER A 137 -8.27 -4.12 0.81
C SER A 137 -9.45 -4.53 1.69
N ALA A 138 -10.63 -3.97 1.47
CA ALA A 138 -11.89 -4.53 1.98
C ALA A 138 -12.02 -6.02 1.67
N SER A 139 -11.42 -6.49 0.56
CA SER A 139 -11.33 -7.91 0.18
C SER A 139 -10.56 -8.80 1.18
N CYS A 140 -9.91 -8.23 2.19
CA CYS A 140 -9.38 -9.00 3.33
C CYS A 140 -10.49 -9.55 4.22
N PHE A 141 -11.69 -8.95 4.18
CA PHE A 141 -12.78 -9.17 5.13
C PHE A 141 -14.07 -9.64 4.47
N ILE A 142 -14.27 -9.33 3.20
CA ILE A 142 -15.46 -9.72 2.43
C ILE A 142 -15.08 -10.46 1.15
N ALA A 143 -15.99 -11.32 0.69
CA ALA A 143 -15.80 -12.03 -0.57
C ALA A 143 -15.86 -11.07 -1.77
N THR A 144 -14.95 -11.27 -2.73
CA THR A 144 -14.92 -10.52 -3.99
C THR A 144 -15.06 -11.50 -5.16
N PRO A 145 -16.30 -11.76 -5.60
CA PRO A 145 -16.55 -12.69 -6.69
C PRO A 145 -15.79 -12.32 -7.97
N GLY A 146 -15.09 -13.28 -8.58
CA GLY A 146 -14.31 -13.06 -9.80
C GLY A 146 -12.87 -12.62 -9.59
N GLN A 147 -12.44 -12.43 -8.33
CA GLN A 147 -11.07 -12.01 -7.98
C GLN A 147 -10.46 -12.88 -6.86
N PRO A 148 -10.40 -14.22 -7.02
CA PRO A 148 -9.97 -15.11 -5.94
C PRO A 148 -8.49 -14.92 -5.58
N ALA A 149 -7.61 -14.64 -6.54
CA ALA A 149 -6.19 -14.42 -6.29
C ALA A 149 -5.96 -13.10 -5.53
N TYR A 150 -6.64 -12.03 -5.94
CA TYR A 150 -6.56 -10.74 -5.26
C TYR A 150 -7.03 -10.88 -3.80
N SER A 151 -8.21 -11.47 -3.58
CA SER A 151 -8.76 -11.67 -2.23
C SER A 151 -7.87 -12.55 -1.37
N ALA A 152 -7.38 -13.68 -1.90
CA ALA A 152 -6.45 -14.56 -1.19
C ALA A 152 -5.14 -13.83 -0.83
N SER A 153 -4.57 -13.06 -1.78
CA SER A 153 -3.33 -12.31 -1.53
C SER A 153 -3.51 -11.21 -0.46
N LYS A 154 -4.66 -10.50 -0.50
CA LYS A 154 -4.93 -9.43 0.48
C LYS A 154 -5.33 -10.01 1.85
N GLY A 155 -6.05 -11.14 1.91
CA GLY A 155 -6.28 -11.90 3.13
C GLY A 155 -4.98 -12.44 3.74
N GLY A 156 -4.06 -12.95 2.90
CA GLY A 156 -2.71 -13.34 3.30
C GLY A 156 -1.92 -12.16 3.87
N LEU A 157 -2.03 -10.98 3.26
CA LEU A 157 -1.36 -9.76 3.72
C LEU A 157 -1.86 -9.29 5.10
N LEU A 158 -3.17 -9.45 5.40
CA LEU A 158 -3.72 -9.22 6.74
C LEU A 158 -3.04 -10.12 7.78
N THR A 159 -2.90 -11.41 7.49
CA THR A 159 -2.26 -12.36 8.41
C THR A 159 -0.76 -12.11 8.50
N LEU A 160 -0.09 -11.80 7.39
CA LEU A 160 1.32 -11.42 7.36
C LEU A 160 1.58 -10.19 8.24
N THR A 161 0.72 -9.17 8.20
CA THR A 161 0.80 -7.98 9.05
C THR A 161 0.84 -8.36 10.53
N LYS A 162 -0.02 -9.26 10.97
CA LYS A 162 -0.07 -9.76 12.36
C LYS A 162 1.18 -10.55 12.73
N SER A 163 1.63 -11.44 11.84
CA SER A 163 2.79 -12.29 12.10
C SER A 163 4.08 -11.48 12.21
N LEU A 164 4.28 -10.50 11.33
CA LEU A 164 5.45 -9.62 11.40
C LEU A 164 5.40 -8.68 12.62
N ALA A 165 4.21 -8.21 12.99
CA ALA A 165 4.03 -7.40 14.20
C ALA A 165 4.44 -8.15 15.47
N ASP A 166 4.04 -9.41 15.58
CA ASP A 166 4.42 -10.26 16.71
C ASP A 166 5.92 -10.56 16.71
N ALA A 167 6.47 -10.93 15.55
CA ALA A 167 7.88 -11.30 15.40
C ALA A 167 8.84 -10.13 15.69
N TRP A 168 8.52 -8.91 15.22
CA TRP A 168 9.43 -7.76 15.23
C TRP A 168 9.09 -6.70 16.29
N GLY A 169 8.01 -6.90 17.04
CA GLY A 169 7.61 -5.98 18.10
C GLY A 169 8.69 -5.79 19.18
N ARG A 170 9.47 -6.83 19.49
CA ARG A 170 10.59 -6.77 20.46
C ARG A 170 11.76 -5.94 19.94
N ASP A 171 11.92 -5.84 18.61
CA ASP A 171 12.94 -5.01 17.96
C ASP A 171 12.49 -3.54 17.86
N GLY A 172 11.27 -3.24 18.33
CA GLY A 172 10.68 -1.90 18.29
C GLY A 172 10.00 -1.57 16.96
N VAL A 173 9.92 -2.50 16.00
CA VAL A 173 9.28 -2.30 14.72
C VAL A 173 7.78 -2.51 14.84
N ARG A 174 6.97 -1.52 14.43
CA ARG A 174 5.52 -1.64 14.36
C ARG A 174 5.09 -2.07 12.95
N VAL A 175 4.18 -3.01 12.84
CA VAL A 175 3.64 -3.46 11.55
C VAL A 175 2.13 -3.37 11.59
N ASN A 176 1.57 -2.47 10.76
CA ASN A 176 0.14 -2.26 10.63
C ASN A 176 -0.27 -2.24 9.16
N GLY A 177 -1.52 -2.03 8.89
CA GLY A 177 -2.02 -1.86 7.53
C GLY A 177 -3.31 -1.07 7.47
N ILE A 178 -3.67 -0.71 6.25
CA ILE A 178 -4.99 -0.17 5.91
C ILE A 178 -5.71 -1.12 4.96
N ALA A 179 -7.03 -1.16 5.03
CA ALA A 179 -7.90 -1.89 4.12
C ALA A 179 -8.84 -0.91 3.40
N PRO A 180 -8.42 -0.33 2.26
CA PRO A 180 -9.27 0.55 1.49
C PRO A 180 -10.49 -0.18 0.91
N GLY A 181 -11.61 0.55 0.81
CA GLY A 181 -12.74 0.20 -0.04
C GLY A 181 -12.54 0.64 -1.49
N PHE A 182 -13.60 1.16 -2.12
CA PHE A 182 -13.50 1.78 -3.44
C PHE A 182 -12.81 3.13 -3.35
N VAL A 183 -11.70 3.29 -4.07
CA VAL A 183 -10.92 4.53 -4.21
C VAL A 183 -10.72 4.80 -5.69
N ASP A 184 -10.88 6.06 -6.11
CA ASP A 184 -10.68 6.45 -7.50
C ASP A 184 -9.20 6.35 -7.87
N THR A 185 -8.87 5.33 -8.66
CA THR A 185 -7.52 5.02 -9.10
C THR A 185 -7.56 4.32 -10.45
N ARG A 186 -6.42 4.22 -11.14
CA ARG A 186 -6.33 3.44 -12.39
C ARG A 186 -6.80 1.98 -12.22
N LEU A 187 -6.62 1.39 -11.05
CA LEU A 187 -7.03 0.01 -10.77
C LEU A 187 -8.56 -0.15 -10.86
N THR A 188 -9.31 0.88 -10.50
CA THR A 188 -10.78 0.89 -10.41
C THR A 188 -11.47 1.55 -11.59
N GLN A 189 -10.72 2.03 -12.60
CA GLN A 189 -11.26 2.71 -13.79
C GLN A 189 -12.31 1.87 -14.55
N ARG A 190 -12.16 0.53 -14.54
CA ARG A 190 -13.16 -0.35 -15.17
C ARG A 190 -14.53 -0.22 -14.51
N THR A 191 -14.60 -0.05 -13.21
CA THR A 191 -15.86 0.14 -12.47
C THR A 191 -16.41 1.54 -12.74
N ILE A 192 -15.55 2.57 -12.74
CA ILE A 192 -15.94 3.95 -13.06
C ILE A 192 -16.50 4.06 -14.48
N GLY A 193 -15.86 3.38 -15.45
CA GLY A 193 -16.31 3.36 -16.86
C GLY A 193 -17.60 2.57 -17.11
N ASN A 194 -18.18 1.94 -16.10
CA ASN A 194 -19.48 1.26 -16.16
C ASN A 194 -20.45 1.92 -15.17
N ALA A 195 -21.37 2.75 -15.68
CA ALA A 195 -22.30 3.53 -14.85
C ALA A 195 -23.13 2.67 -13.89
N GLU A 196 -23.62 1.51 -14.33
CA GLU A 196 -24.42 0.60 -13.48
C GLU A 196 -23.57 0.02 -12.34
N ALA A 197 -22.34 -0.42 -12.62
CA ALA A 197 -21.41 -0.94 -11.63
C ALA A 197 -20.98 0.17 -10.64
N TYR A 198 -20.76 1.37 -11.13
CA TYR A 198 -20.42 2.53 -10.29
C TYR A 198 -21.57 2.88 -9.34
N ASP A 199 -22.79 3.03 -9.86
CA ASP A 199 -23.99 3.30 -9.06
C ASP A 199 -24.28 2.19 -8.05
N HIS A 200 -24.06 0.93 -8.42
CA HIS A 200 -24.19 -0.20 -7.50
C HIS A 200 -23.16 -0.08 -6.35
N SER A 201 -21.91 0.25 -6.68
CA SER A 201 -20.88 0.45 -5.66
C SER A 201 -21.24 1.58 -4.70
N LEU A 202 -21.75 2.71 -5.19
CA LEU A 202 -22.20 3.83 -4.35
C LEU A 202 -23.34 3.44 -3.40
N ARG A 203 -24.28 2.61 -3.87
CA ARG A 203 -25.37 2.10 -3.02
C ARG A 203 -24.88 1.18 -1.91
N SER A 204 -23.79 0.44 -2.13
CA SER A 204 -23.21 -0.46 -1.12
C SER A 204 -22.39 0.25 -0.06
N ILE A 205 -21.92 1.47 -0.34
CA ILE A 205 -21.10 2.27 0.60
C ILE A 205 -22.01 3.16 1.46
N PRO A 206 -22.02 3.03 2.80
CA PRO A 206 -22.79 3.92 3.69
C PRO A 206 -22.51 5.40 3.48
N LEU A 207 -21.27 5.82 3.28
CA LEU A 207 -20.91 7.23 3.00
C LEU A 207 -21.30 7.71 1.60
N ARG A 208 -21.85 6.83 0.72
CA ARG A 208 -22.38 7.15 -0.61
C ARG A 208 -21.38 7.83 -1.55
N ARG A 209 -20.11 7.64 -1.33
CA ARG A 209 -19.04 8.09 -2.21
C ARG A 209 -17.85 7.13 -2.14
N TRP A 210 -17.01 7.21 -3.15
CA TRP A 210 -15.70 6.58 -3.10
C TRP A 210 -14.74 7.41 -2.25
N GLY A 211 -13.71 6.76 -1.73
CA GLY A 211 -12.59 7.41 -1.07
C GLY A 211 -11.62 8.02 -2.08
N THR A 212 -10.71 8.84 -1.60
CA THR A 212 -9.64 9.45 -2.38
C THR A 212 -8.27 8.91 -1.95
N PRO A 213 -7.25 8.95 -2.82
CA PRO A 213 -5.88 8.60 -2.43
C PRO A 213 -5.36 9.40 -1.22
N ALA A 214 -5.72 10.69 -1.13
CA ALA A 214 -5.31 11.55 -0.01
C ALA A 214 -5.93 11.11 1.33
N GLU A 215 -7.16 10.63 1.34
CA GLU A 215 -7.79 10.08 2.57
C GLU A 215 -7.06 8.82 3.05
N MET A 216 -6.61 7.97 2.12
CA MET A 216 -5.76 6.82 2.46
C MET A 216 -4.41 7.27 3.04
N GLY A 217 -3.83 8.33 2.43
CA GLY A 217 -2.59 8.95 2.92
C GLY A 217 -2.70 9.41 4.37
N GLY A 218 -3.79 10.07 4.75
CA GLY A 218 -4.01 10.53 6.13
C GLY A 218 -4.00 9.38 7.16
N VAL A 219 -4.64 8.25 6.85
CA VAL A 219 -4.65 7.07 7.74
C VAL A 219 -3.25 6.45 7.83
N VAL A 220 -2.51 6.37 6.71
CA VAL A 220 -1.15 5.80 6.68
C VAL A 220 -0.17 6.67 7.46
N VAL A 221 -0.23 7.99 7.31
CA VAL A 221 0.58 8.95 8.08
C VAL A 221 0.31 8.79 9.58
N PHE A 222 -0.96 8.68 10.01
CA PHE A 222 -1.29 8.41 11.41
C PHE A 222 -0.67 7.10 11.90
N LEU A 223 -0.81 5.99 11.18
CA LEU A 223 -0.25 4.69 11.57
C LEU A 223 1.28 4.69 11.64
N ALA A 224 1.95 5.47 10.78
CA ALA A 224 3.40 5.61 10.79
C ALA A 224 3.89 6.51 11.93
N SER A 225 3.07 7.46 12.39
CA SER A 225 3.43 8.51 13.35
C SER A 225 3.63 7.99 14.79
N SER A 226 4.19 8.86 15.64
CA SER A 226 4.32 8.65 17.09
C SER A 226 2.95 8.52 17.81
N GLN A 227 1.88 9.05 17.21
CA GLN A 227 0.51 8.96 17.75
C GLN A 227 -0.02 7.51 17.74
N ALA A 228 0.51 6.66 16.86
CA ALA A 228 0.18 5.24 16.76
C ALA A 228 1.21 4.33 17.48
N SER A 229 1.98 4.87 18.43
CA SER A 229 3.08 4.16 19.09
C SER A 229 2.68 2.87 19.83
N TYR A 230 1.41 2.74 20.20
CA TYR A 230 0.88 1.52 20.85
C TYR A 230 0.02 0.66 19.91
N LEU A 231 0.04 0.97 18.59
CA LEU A 231 -0.65 0.20 17.57
C LEU A 231 0.33 -0.67 16.79
N THR A 232 0.15 -2.00 16.85
CA THR A 232 0.86 -2.97 15.99
C THR A 232 -0.06 -4.16 15.71
N GLY A 233 0.11 -4.81 14.56
CA GLY A 233 -0.70 -5.95 14.11
C GLY A 233 -2.11 -5.60 13.64
N GLN A 234 -2.43 -4.31 13.48
CA GLN A 234 -3.79 -3.86 13.10
C GLN A 234 -3.91 -3.63 11.60
N MET A 235 -5.09 -4.00 11.06
CA MET A 235 -5.50 -3.63 9.70
C MET A 235 -6.72 -2.71 9.82
N VAL A 236 -6.50 -1.41 9.64
CA VAL A 236 -7.55 -0.38 9.77
C VAL A 236 -8.39 -0.33 8.51
N ILE A 237 -9.67 -0.58 8.62
CA ILE A 237 -10.62 -0.52 7.49
C ILE A 237 -10.93 0.95 7.19
N ALA A 238 -10.67 1.36 5.94
CA ALA A 238 -10.92 2.71 5.43
C ALA A 238 -11.74 2.62 4.13
N ASP A 239 -13.02 2.24 4.25
CA ASP A 239 -13.85 1.78 3.15
C ASP A 239 -15.21 2.49 3.04
N GLY A 240 -15.42 3.58 3.81
CA GLY A 240 -16.69 4.29 3.84
C GLY A 240 -17.85 3.47 4.42
N GLY A 241 -17.56 2.38 5.12
CA GLY A 241 -18.52 1.46 5.73
C GLY A 241 -18.95 0.30 4.83
N LEU A 242 -18.27 0.06 3.71
CA LEU A 242 -18.59 -1.00 2.76
C LEU A 242 -18.68 -2.40 3.43
N THR A 243 -17.79 -2.68 4.39
CA THR A 243 -17.71 -3.99 5.06
C THR A 243 -18.66 -4.15 6.25
N LEU A 244 -19.52 -3.18 6.54
CA LEU A 244 -20.51 -3.27 7.61
C LEU A 244 -21.71 -4.15 7.26
N ARG A 245 -21.86 -4.57 6.00
CA ARG A 245 -23.02 -5.30 5.49
C ARG A 245 -22.59 -6.53 4.72
#